data_d547fb74b2a639ec0a464ba0aed7817c
#
_entry.id   d547fb74b2a639ec0a464ba0aed7817c
#
_cell.length_a   1.000
_cell.length_b   1.000
_cell.length_c   1.000
_cell.angle_alpha   90.00
_cell.angle_beta   90.00
_cell.angle_gamma   90.00
#
_symmetry.space_group_name_H-M   'P 1'
#
loop_
_entity.id
_entity.type
_entity.pdbx_description
1 polymer ?
#
loop_
_entity_poly.entity_id
_entity_poly.type
_entity_poly.pdbx_seq_one_letter_code
_entity_poly.pdbx_strand_id
1 'polypeptide(L)'
;MSPLTSLRDPHFDYKIKRFYNCVLAQTISSSGKFLFAGNRDGDIFVQKLNNLQDSEEPHEPLKIYSQGDEVEINCLCFHRDFLIVGSIGVVYGLKWLEEKGELVNKRSWEIKIPIEADAIEVPDVNYMWLRPDTDFLFVGCGDNVIYEITLEDGRIVRDFKGHDDYIHGVCGFGDNKLYSASEDGSVRFWATNEKESVGLIKPYEKENLCRPEMGKWQGALAVNQDWLVCGGGPKLSLWHLRTMECTNDFPFPGKVHVCDFVEDMIFVGGENTNAQFYAMNGKLRADIKTENTAVYSAVWQLEPQRFMSIAGFSNWLSLLNDFRFLDSKIELYTSKESSESSNNKKYN
;
A
#
# COMPACT_ATOMS: atom_id res chain seq x y z
N MET A 1 30.52 18.75 21.73
CA MET A 1 30.64 17.43 21.08
C MET A 1 30.11 17.61 19.67
N SER A 2 30.97 17.55 18.66
CA SER A 2 30.55 17.64 17.26
C SER A 2 29.78 16.35 16.90
N PRO A 3 28.69 16.46 16.13
CA PRO A 3 28.00 15.27 15.67
C PRO A 3 28.96 14.48 14.78
N LEU A 4 29.13 13.22 15.08
CA LEU A 4 29.71 12.23 14.17
C LEU A 4 28.82 12.13 12.94
N THR A 5 29.00 13.03 11.99
CA THR A 5 28.60 12.78 10.60
C THR A 5 29.44 11.60 10.14
N SER A 6 28.91 10.41 10.29
CA SER A 6 29.52 9.19 9.81
C SER A 6 29.76 9.36 8.31
N LEU A 7 31.00 9.16 7.90
CA LEU A 7 31.40 8.87 6.54
C LEU A 7 30.75 7.53 6.14
N ARG A 8 29.43 7.51 5.90
CA ARG A 8 28.78 6.37 5.28
C ARG A 8 29.26 6.30 3.83
N ASP A 9 29.82 5.18 3.47
CA ASP A 9 30.20 4.92 2.08
C ASP A 9 28.89 4.82 1.25
N PRO A 10 28.64 5.70 0.26
CA PRO A 10 27.43 5.66 -0.56
C PRO A 10 27.21 4.29 -1.24
N HIS A 11 28.28 3.56 -1.53
CA HIS A 11 28.19 2.21 -2.10
C HIS A 11 27.71 1.17 -1.08
N PHE A 12 28.05 1.36 0.20
CA PHE A 12 27.56 0.49 1.25
C PHE A 12 26.07 0.71 1.51
N ASP A 13 25.65 1.98 1.59
CA ASP A 13 24.24 2.35 1.77
C ASP A 13 23.38 1.83 0.62
N TYR A 14 23.84 1.95 -0.63
CA TYR A 14 23.16 1.41 -1.80
C TYR A 14 22.99 -0.12 -1.77
N LYS A 15 24.02 -0.86 -1.36
CA LYS A 15 23.94 -2.32 -1.20
C LYS A 15 22.95 -2.71 -0.12
N ILE A 16 22.89 -1.97 0.99
CA ILE A 16 21.93 -2.20 2.07
C ILE A 16 20.51 -1.98 1.55
N LYS A 17 20.24 -0.84 0.92
CA LYS A 17 18.94 -0.52 0.31
C LYS A 17 18.51 -1.62 -0.66
N ARG A 18 19.40 -2.08 -1.55
CA ARG A 18 19.09 -3.16 -2.50
C ARG A 18 18.72 -4.47 -1.81
N PHE A 19 19.42 -4.84 -0.74
CA PHE A 19 19.21 -6.13 -0.05
C PHE A 19 18.02 -6.13 0.89
N TYR A 20 17.76 -5.03 1.58
CA TYR A 20 16.71 -4.89 2.58
C TYR A 20 15.51 -4.06 2.08
N ASN A 21 15.42 -3.81 0.79
CA ASN A 21 14.32 -3.03 0.23
C ASN A 21 12.96 -3.61 0.60
N CYS A 22 12.07 -2.73 0.98
CA CYS A 22 10.70 -3.08 1.32
C CYS A 22 9.73 -2.05 0.72
N VAL A 23 9.03 -2.45 -0.36
CA VAL A 23 7.99 -1.63 -0.98
C VAL A 23 6.70 -1.82 -0.20
N LEU A 24 6.25 -0.75 0.47
CA LEU A 24 5.04 -0.77 1.30
C LEU A 24 3.80 -0.33 0.51
N ALA A 25 3.97 0.53 -0.48
CA ALA A 25 2.86 1.14 -1.18
C ALA A 25 3.10 1.27 -2.69
N GLN A 26 2.02 1.15 -3.44
CA GLN A 26 2.01 1.39 -4.89
C GLN A 26 0.75 2.16 -5.28
N THR A 27 0.84 2.93 -6.37
CA THR A 27 -0.31 3.56 -7.01
C THR A 27 -0.04 3.78 -8.49
N ILE A 28 -1.11 4.01 -9.26
CA ILE A 28 -1.05 4.29 -10.70
C ILE A 28 -1.51 5.72 -10.94
N SER A 29 -0.88 6.42 -11.90
CA SER A 29 -1.32 7.76 -12.32
C SER A 29 -2.76 7.74 -12.83
N SER A 30 -3.46 8.87 -12.77
CA SER A 30 -4.84 8.99 -13.30
C SER A 30 -4.96 8.63 -14.78
N SER A 31 -3.88 8.75 -15.55
CA SER A 31 -3.84 8.34 -16.96
C SER A 31 -3.68 6.84 -17.17
N GLY A 32 -3.36 6.07 -16.13
CA GLY A 32 -3.04 4.65 -16.22
C GLY A 32 -1.69 4.33 -16.88
N LYS A 33 -0.82 5.34 -17.07
CA LYS A 33 0.45 5.18 -17.83
C LYS A 33 1.69 5.03 -16.98
N PHE A 34 1.62 5.43 -15.71
CA PHE A 34 2.76 5.39 -14.80
C PHE A 34 2.42 4.68 -13.50
N LEU A 35 3.31 3.82 -13.07
CA LEU A 35 3.31 3.17 -11.78
C LEU A 35 4.26 3.91 -10.85
N PHE A 36 3.82 4.13 -9.62
CA PHE A 36 4.62 4.64 -8.52
C PHE A 36 4.71 3.57 -7.43
N ALA A 37 5.91 3.34 -6.92
CA ALA A 37 6.16 2.44 -5.80
C ALA A 37 6.97 3.18 -4.73
N GLY A 38 6.53 3.13 -3.50
CA GLY A 38 7.17 3.76 -2.35
C GLY A 38 7.71 2.72 -1.39
N ASN A 39 8.91 2.94 -0.88
CA ASN A 39 9.55 2.02 0.04
C ASN A 39 9.73 2.62 1.44
N ARG A 40 10.17 1.76 2.35
CA ARG A 40 10.45 2.12 3.74
C ARG A 40 11.62 3.12 3.87
N ASP A 41 12.55 3.13 2.92
CA ASP A 41 13.72 4.01 2.95
C ASP A 41 13.46 5.41 2.36
N GLY A 42 12.19 5.75 2.07
CA GLY A 42 11.78 7.04 1.55
C GLY A 42 12.02 7.26 0.06
N ASP A 43 12.26 6.20 -0.70
CA ASP A 43 12.47 6.30 -2.14
C ASP A 43 11.17 6.01 -2.90
N ILE A 44 10.87 6.83 -3.90
CA ILE A 44 9.74 6.68 -4.83
C ILE A 44 10.29 6.28 -6.18
N PHE A 45 9.92 5.10 -6.64
CA PHE A 45 10.26 4.56 -7.96
C PHE A 45 9.13 4.89 -8.94
N VAL A 46 9.49 5.38 -10.10
CA VAL A 46 8.54 5.69 -11.17
C VAL A 46 8.82 4.79 -12.36
N GLN A 47 7.78 4.11 -12.85
CA GLN A 47 7.84 3.25 -14.02
C GLN A 47 6.78 3.65 -15.05
N LYS A 48 7.17 3.70 -16.32
CA LYS A 48 6.23 3.88 -17.43
C LYS A 48 5.70 2.52 -17.89
N LEU A 49 4.39 2.35 -17.90
CA LEU A 49 3.75 1.04 -18.17
C LEU A 49 3.76 0.64 -19.65
N ASN A 50 3.77 1.61 -20.58
CA ASN A 50 3.62 1.33 -22.03
C ASN A 50 4.82 0.61 -22.69
N ASN A 51 5.94 0.45 -21.97
CA ASN A 51 7.17 -0.11 -22.52
C ASN A 51 7.55 -1.47 -21.90
N LEU A 52 6.65 -2.04 -21.11
CA LEU A 52 6.85 -3.34 -20.48
C LEU A 52 6.43 -4.45 -21.47
N GLN A 53 7.24 -4.64 -22.52
CA GLN A 53 7.10 -5.80 -23.40
C GLN A 53 7.79 -7.00 -22.76
N ASP A 54 7.32 -8.20 -23.14
CA ASP A 54 7.92 -9.48 -22.72
C ASP A 54 9.42 -9.49 -23.03
N SER A 55 10.23 -9.12 -22.06
CA SER A 55 11.68 -9.21 -22.15
C SER A 55 12.16 -10.21 -21.11
N GLU A 56 13.08 -11.10 -21.51
CA GLU A 56 13.73 -12.02 -20.59
C GLU A 56 14.61 -11.27 -19.57
N GLU A 57 15.02 -10.03 -19.90
CA GLU A 57 15.84 -9.19 -19.02
C GLU A 57 14.93 -8.31 -18.13
N PRO A 58 15.31 -8.12 -16.86
CA PRO A 58 14.59 -7.21 -15.95
C PRO A 58 14.62 -5.77 -16.47
N HIS A 59 13.50 -5.07 -16.27
CA HIS A 59 13.41 -3.64 -16.50
C HIS A 59 14.01 -2.87 -15.31
N GLU A 60 14.45 -1.64 -15.57
CA GLU A 60 14.87 -0.68 -14.55
C GLU A 60 13.79 0.41 -14.38
N PRO A 61 13.65 1.02 -13.20
CA PRO A 61 12.74 2.15 -13.04
C PRO A 61 13.13 3.32 -13.97
N LEU A 62 12.14 4.03 -14.46
CA LEU A 62 12.38 5.24 -15.26
C LEU A 62 13.14 6.29 -14.44
N LYS A 63 12.76 6.48 -13.19
CA LYS A 63 13.35 7.44 -12.25
C LYS A 63 13.15 6.98 -10.80
N ILE A 64 14.07 7.43 -9.93
CA ILE A 64 14.01 7.25 -8.47
C ILE A 64 14.07 8.65 -7.84
N TYR A 65 13.16 8.92 -6.89
CA TYR A 65 13.09 10.16 -6.14
C TYR A 65 13.17 9.87 -4.64
N SER A 66 14.24 10.30 -3.98
CA SER A 66 14.37 10.17 -2.53
C SER A 66 13.68 11.32 -1.81
N GLN A 67 12.93 10.99 -0.75
CA GLN A 67 12.29 11.94 0.15
C GLN A 67 13.13 12.23 1.40
N GLY A 68 14.22 11.49 1.58
CA GLY A 68 15.13 11.55 2.73
C GLY A 68 15.16 10.25 3.53
N ASP A 69 16.27 9.99 4.18
CA ASP A 69 16.55 8.70 4.86
C ASP A 69 15.67 8.43 6.12
N GLU A 70 14.97 9.46 6.63
CA GLU A 70 14.09 9.33 7.81
C GLU A 70 12.60 9.39 7.44
N VAL A 71 12.28 9.30 6.14
CA VAL A 71 10.92 9.40 5.64
C VAL A 71 10.47 8.03 5.14
N GLU A 72 9.67 7.33 5.91
CA GLU A 72 9.02 6.10 5.45
C GLU A 72 7.82 6.43 4.55
N ILE A 73 7.64 5.68 3.45
CA ILE A 73 6.48 5.81 2.57
C ILE A 73 5.56 4.63 2.87
N ASN A 74 4.59 4.87 3.76
CA ASN A 74 3.69 3.82 4.23
C ASN A 74 2.54 3.57 3.26
N CYS A 75 2.02 4.62 2.64
CA CYS A 75 0.94 4.51 1.68
C CYS A 75 1.02 5.58 0.60
N LEU A 76 0.47 5.26 -0.57
CA LEU A 76 0.42 6.13 -1.75
C LEU A 76 -0.98 6.14 -2.33
N CYS A 77 -1.42 7.30 -2.79
CA CYS A 77 -2.55 7.40 -3.72
C CYS A 77 -2.29 8.51 -4.75
N PHE A 78 -3.03 8.48 -5.85
CA PHE A 78 -2.89 9.47 -6.91
C PHE A 78 -4.21 10.21 -7.09
N HIS A 79 -4.16 11.54 -7.10
CA HIS A 79 -5.34 12.37 -7.30
C HIS A 79 -5.00 13.57 -8.17
N ARG A 80 -5.73 13.74 -9.28
CA ARG A 80 -5.49 14.81 -10.27
C ARG A 80 -4.02 14.78 -10.76
N ASP A 81 -3.25 15.82 -10.43
CA ASP A 81 -1.82 15.97 -10.78
C ASP A 81 -0.89 15.71 -9.58
N PHE A 82 -1.37 15.08 -8.52
CA PHE A 82 -0.58 14.86 -7.33
C PHE A 82 -0.42 13.39 -6.98
N LEU A 83 0.82 13.00 -6.76
CA LEU A 83 1.13 11.81 -5.97
C LEU A 83 1.03 12.18 -4.49
N ILE A 84 0.11 11.57 -3.79
CA ILE A 84 -0.15 11.79 -2.37
C ILE A 84 0.57 10.71 -1.59
N VAL A 85 1.36 11.11 -0.61
CA VAL A 85 2.20 10.26 0.21
C VAL A 85 1.75 10.36 1.65
N GLY A 86 1.50 9.20 2.28
CA GLY A 86 1.32 9.05 3.71
C GLY A 86 2.60 8.55 4.36
N SER A 87 3.03 9.24 5.41
CA SER A 87 4.27 8.99 6.15
C SER A 87 4.03 9.21 7.64
N ILE A 88 5.10 9.23 8.43
CA ILE A 88 5.03 9.46 9.87
C ILE A 88 4.47 10.88 10.14
N GLY A 89 3.31 10.96 10.74
CA GLY A 89 2.65 12.21 11.18
C GLY A 89 2.17 13.14 10.08
N VAL A 90 2.24 12.77 8.81
CA VAL A 90 1.97 13.69 7.72
C VAL A 90 1.45 13.00 6.47
N VAL A 91 0.49 13.67 5.81
CA VAL A 91 0.10 13.43 4.41
C VAL A 91 0.58 14.61 3.58
N TYR A 92 1.23 14.35 2.46
CA TYR A 92 1.71 15.44 1.59
C TYR A 92 1.56 15.09 0.11
N GLY A 93 1.49 16.12 -0.72
CA GLY A 93 1.37 16.00 -2.17
C GLY A 93 2.63 16.44 -2.90
N LEU A 94 3.07 15.58 -3.83
CA LEU A 94 4.13 15.85 -4.80
C LEU A 94 3.50 16.04 -6.18
N LYS A 95 3.81 17.16 -6.84
CA LYS A 95 3.22 17.43 -8.16
C LYS A 95 3.83 16.53 -9.22
N TRP A 96 2.97 15.88 -9.96
CA TRP A 96 3.34 15.07 -11.13
C TRP A 96 3.18 15.87 -12.41
N LEU A 97 4.17 15.81 -13.30
CA LEU A 97 4.17 16.42 -14.62
C LEU A 97 4.04 15.33 -15.68
N GLU A 98 2.80 14.96 -15.98
CA GLU A 98 2.45 13.83 -16.85
C GLU A 98 3.18 13.82 -18.19
N GLU A 99 3.21 14.96 -18.88
CA GLU A 99 3.84 15.11 -20.19
C GLU A 99 5.36 14.90 -20.17
N LYS A 100 5.99 15.20 -19.04
CA LYS A 100 7.44 15.04 -18.84
C LYS A 100 7.80 13.70 -18.25
N GLY A 101 6.84 12.99 -17.65
CA GLY A 101 7.09 11.81 -16.84
C GLY A 101 7.99 12.15 -15.63
N GLU A 102 7.71 13.27 -14.96
CA GLU A 102 8.54 13.79 -13.88
C GLU A 102 7.75 14.15 -12.63
N LEU A 103 8.26 13.74 -11.49
CA LEU A 103 7.79 14.14 -10.17
C LEU A 103 8.58 15.39 -9.73
N VAL A 104 7.88 16.45 -9.34
CA VAL A 104 8.52 17.59 -8.69
C VAL A 104 8.89 17.16 -7.27
N ASN A 105 10.16 16.88 -7.03
CA ASN A 105 10.67 16.33 -5.75
C ASN A 105 10.70 17.41 -4.64
N LYS A 106 9.55 18.08 -4.46
CA LYS A 106 9.31 19.08 -3.42
C LYS A 106 7.84 18.99 -3.03
N ARG A 107 7.55 18.93 -1.74
CA ARG A 107 6.19 18.97 -1.23
C ARG A 107 5.48 20.23 -1.72
N SER A 108 4.37 20.06 -2.43
CA SER A 108 3.52 21.17 -2.88
C SER A 108 2.58 21.63 -1.77
N TRP A 109 2.17 20.69 -0.94
CA TRP A 109 1.34 20.90 0.25
C TRP A 109 1.57 19.77 1.25
N GLU A 110 1.25 20.01 2.53
CA GLU A 110 1.29 18.99 3.59
C GLU A 110 0.16 19.21 4.58
N ILE A 111 -0.33 18.11 5.13
CA ILE A 111 -1.37 18.08 6.16
C ILE A 111 -0.84 17.23 7.31
N LYS A 112 -0.65 17.85 8.46
CA LYS A 112 -0.17 17.16 9.66
C LYS A 112 -1.31 16.45 10.36
N ILE A 113 -1.05 15.20 10.75
CA ILE A 113 -1.97 14.44 11.59
C ILE A 113 -1.93 15.04 13.00
N PRO A 114 -3.09 15.25 13.65
CA PRO A 114 -3.13 15.75 15.01
C PRO A 114 -2.37 14.85 15.99
N ILE A 115 -1.66 15.46 16.92
CA ILE A 115 -0.96 14.75 17.99
C ILE A 115 -1.67 15.09 19.29
N GLU A 116 -2.13 14.09 20.03
CA GLU A 116 -2.73 14.30 21.36
C GLU A 116 -1.66 14.80 22.34
N ALA A 117 -2.04 15.64 23.30
CA ALA A 117 -1.11 16.37 24.16
C ALA A 117 -0.22 15.44 25.05
N ASP A 118 -0.70 14.23 25.28
CA ASP A 118 -0.03 13.18 26.07
C ASP A 118 0.53 12.03 25.21
N ALA A 119 0.47 12.16 23.87
CA ALA A 119 1.03 11.17 22.96
C ALA A 119 2.56 11.14 23.07
N ILE A 120 3.11 9.92 23.15
CA ILE A 120 4.56 9.67 23.25
C ILE A 120 5.19 9.71 21.86
N GLU A 121 4.44 9.28 20.83
CA GLU A 121 4.92 9.13 19.48
C GLU A 121 4.03 9.87 18.49
N VAL A 122 4.60 10.24 17.36
CA VAL A 122 3.86 10.82 16.24
C VAL A 122 3.14 9.69 15.50
N PRO A 123 1.83 9.78 15.28
CA PRO A 123 1.08 8.68 14.67
C PRO A 123 1.46 8.47 13.21
N ASP A 124 1.74 7.22 12.84
CA ASP A 124 1.96 6.83 11.44
C ASP A 124 0.68 6.94 10.63
N VAL A 125 0.81 7.39 9.39
CA VAL A 125 -0.23 7.25 8.38
C VAL A 125 -0.05 5.87 7.74
N ASN A 126 -0.85 4.89 8.19
CA ASN A 126 -0.69 3.49 7.76
C ASN A 126 -1.39 3.18 6.45
N TYR A 127 -2.53 3.81 6.21
CA TYR A 127 -3.32 3.57 5.01
C TYR A 127 -4.11 4.79 4.57
N MET A 128 -4.33 4.91 3.27
CA MET A 128 -5.15 5.98 2.68
C MET A 128 -6.15 5.40 1.68
N TRP A 129 -7.38 5.87 1.75
CA TRP A 129 -8.40 5.58 0.74
C TRP A 129 -9.01 6.89 0.24
N LEU A 130 -8.85 7.13 -1.06
CA LEU A 130 -9.47 8.26 -1.74
C LEU A 130 -10.87 7.84 -2.21
N ARG A 131 -11.91 8.55 -1.78
CA ARG A 131 -13.26 8.29 -2.27
C ARG A 131 -13.32 8.62 -3.76
N PRO A 132 -13.75 7.68 -4.62
CA PRO A 132 -13.85 7.92 -6.05
C PRO A 132 -14.67 9.16 -6.39
N ASP A 133 -14.25 9.88 -7.44
CA ASP A 133 -14.91 11.08 -7.97
C ASP A 133 -15.12 12.24 -6.98
N THR A 134 -14.33 12.26 -5.91
CA THR A 134 -14.38 13.32 -4.89
C THR A 134 -12.99 13.79 -4.51
N ASP A 135 -12.91 14.85 -3.68
CA ASP A 135 -11.70 15.34 -3.05
C ASP A 135 -11.56 14.88 -1.58
N PHE A 136 -12.28 13.83 -1.17
CA PHE A 136 -12.22 13.31 0.19
C PHE A 136 -11.27 12.14 0.32
N LEU A 137 -10.27 12.30 1.17
CA LEU A 137 -9.27 11.31 1.54
C LEU A 137 -9.55 10.80 2.97
N PHE A 138 -9.63 9.49 3.14
CA PHE A 138 -9.73 8.84 4.44
C PHE A 138 -8.37 8.24 4.81
N VAL A 139 -7.88 8.58 6.00
CA VAL A 139 -6.53 8.30 6.46
C VAL A 139 -6.61 7.50 7.75
N GLY A 140 -6.19 6.24 7.72
CA GLY A 140 -6.09 5.36 8.89
C GLY A 140 -4.72 5.47 9.54
N CYS A 141 -4.71 5.76 10.82
CA CYS A 141 -3.48 6.12 11.54
C CYS A 141 -3.16 5.20 12.72
N GLY A 142 -1.93 5.32 13.19
CA GLY A 142 -1.39 4.63 14.37
C GLY A 142 -1.88 5.17 15.72
N ASP A 143 -2.69 6.23 15.74
CA ASP A 143 -3.41 6.71 16.91
C ASP A 143 -4.82 6.12 17.03
N ASN A 144 -5.12 5.07 16.28
CA ASN A 144 -6.41 4.36 16.28
C ASN A 144 -7.57 5.16 15.68
N VAL A 145 -7.28 6.25 14.97
CA VAL A 145 -8.26 7.18 14.40
C VAL A 145 -8.22 7.14 12.88
N ILE A 146 -9.39 7.27 12.25
CA ILE A 146 -9.49 7.56 10.81
C ILE A 146 -9.82 9.05 10.68
N TYR A 147 -9.05 9.76 9.88
CA TYR A 147 -9.31 11.17 9.56
C TYR A 147 -9.90 11.29 8.15
N GLU A 148 -11.02 12.01 8.03
CA GLU A 148 -11.57 12.45 6.75
C GLU A 148 -11.02 13.83 6.43
N ILE A 149 -10.27 13.92 5.33
CA ILE A 149 -9.57 15.11 4.88
C ILE A 149 -10.16 15.56 3.55
N THR A 150 -10.47 16.84 3.39
CA THR A 150 -10.74 17.41 2.07
C THR A 150 -9.43 17.89 1.43
N LEU A 151 -9.16 17.42 0.22
CA LEU A 151 -7.98 17.79 -0.56
C LEU A 151 -8.11 19.15 -1.25
N GLU A 152 -9.31 19.75 -1.22
CA GLU A 152 -9.57 21.07 -1.79
C GLU A 152 -8.82 22.18 -1.01
N ASP A 153 -8.85 22.11 0.32
CA ASP A 153 -8.24 23.09 1.23
C ASP A 153 -7.32 22.47 2.29
N GLY A 154 -7.14 21.15 2.29
CA GLY A 154 -6.26 20.44 3.22
C GLY A 154 -6.79 20.35 4.64
N ARG A 155 -8.10 20.50 4.85
CA ARG A 155 -8.71 20.52 6.16
C ARG A 155 -9.18 19.13 6.58
N ILE A 156 -8.96 18.77 7.84
CA ILE A 156 -9.59 17.62 8.47
C ILE A 156 -11.06 17.99 8.74
N VAL A 157 -11.97 17.28 8.08
CA VAL A 157 -13.42 17.52 8.16
C VAL A 157 -14.02 16.79 9.34
N ARG A 158 -13.51 15.56 9.59
CA ARG A 158 -14.06 14.65 10.60
C ARG A 158 -13.00 13.63 11.03
N ASP A 159 -13.22 13.07 12.22
CA ASP A 159 -12.51 11.91 12.76
C ASP A 159 -13.51 10.79 13.11
N PHE A 160 -13.05 9.52 12.97
CA PHE A 160 -13.81 8.34 13.37
C PHE A 160 -12.99 7.60 14.41
N LYS A 161 -13.49 7.58 15.64
CA LYS A 161 -12.87 6.98 16.82
C LYS A 161 -13.64 5.75 17.26
N GLY A 162 -12.91 4.71 17.70
CA GLY A 162 -13.55 3.51 18.21
C GLY A 162 -12.67 2.28 18.16
N HIS A 163 -11.65 2.23 17.29
CA HIS A 163 -10.63 1.19 17.37
C HIS A 163 -9.78 1.36 18.63
N ASP A 164 -9.32 0.23 19.16
CA ASP A 164 -8.49 0.18 20.37
C ASP A 164 -6.99 0.02 20.03
N ASP A 165 -6.65 -0.08 18.74
CA ASP A 165 -5.28 -0.28 18.26
C ASP A 165 -5.11 0.21 16.81
N TYR A 166 -3.88 0.20 16.28
CA TYR A 166 -3.47 0.74 14.99
C TYR A 166 -4.37 0.29 13.84
N ILE A 167 -4.69 1.23 12.95
CA ILE A 167 -5.50 0.99 11.76
C ILE A 167 -4.58 0.71 10.59
N HIS A 168 -4.76 -0.45 9.94
CA HIS A 168 -3.94 -0.89 8.79
C HIS A 168 -4.69 -0.91 7.46
N GLY A 169 -5.99 -0.86 7.47
CA GLY A 169 -6.79 -0.86 6.26
C GLY A 169 -7.97 0.08 6.37
N VAL A 170 -8.22 0.85 5.33
CA VAL A 170 -9.41 1.71 5.19
C VAL A 170 -9.89 1.61 3.75
N CYS A 171 -11.16 1.31 3.56
CA CYS A 171 -11.78 1.31 2.24
C CYS A 171 -13.25 1.71 2.33
N GLY A 172 -13.87 2.03 1.22
CA GLY A 172 -15.27 2.40 1.19
C GLY A 172 -15.97 1.95 -0.09
N PHE A 173 -17.30 1.99 -0.06
CA PHE A 173 -18.13 1.73 -1.21
C PHE A 173 -19.35 2.67 -1.23
N GLY A 174 -19.53 3.36 -2.36
CA GLY A 174 -20.57 4.41 -2.48
C GLY A 174 -20.26 5.62 -1.58
N ASP A 175 -21.26 6.47 -1.37
CA ASP A 175 -21.04 7.79 -0.78
C ASP A 175 -20.88 7.78 0.75
N ASN A 176 -21.49 6.82 1.43
CA ASN A 176 -21.65 6.90 2.88
C ASN A 176 -21.12 5.68 3.66
N LYS A 177 -20.48 4.73 3.00
CA LYS A 177 -19.98 3.51 3.64
C LYS A 177 -18.48 3.50 3.70
N LEU A 178 -17.93 3.39 4.91
CA LEU A 178 -16.50 3.26 5.17
C LEU A 178 -16.27 2.03 6.04
N TYR A 179 -15.15 1.38 5.84
CA TYR A 179 -14.73 0.17 6.54
C TYR A 179 -13.27 0.32 6.95
N SER A 180 -12.93 -0.19 8.14
CA SER A 180 -11.57 -0.16 8.63
C SER A 180 -11.16 -1.47 9.29
N ALA A 181 -9.90 -1.83 9.16
CA ALA A 181 -9.27 -3.01 9.74
C ALA A 181 -8.13 -2.58 10.67
N SER A 182 -8.03 -3.22 11.84
CA SER A 182 -7.12 -2.80 12.92
C SER A 182 -6.39 -3.97 13.59
N GLU A 183 -5.31 -3.63 14.30
CA GLU A 183 -4.61 -4.54 15.21
C GLU A 183 -5.45 -4.98 16.40
N ASP A 184 -6.51 -4.25 16.76
CA ASP A 184 -7.46 -4.69 17.77
C ASP A 184 -8.19 -5.99 17.39
N GLY A 185 -8.03 -6.44 16.14
CA GLY A 185 -8.58 -7.67 15.59
C GLY A 185 -9.95 -7.50 14.96
N SER A 186 -10.48 -6.29 14.96
CA SER A 186 -11.80 -5.99 14.41
C SER A 186 -11.74 -5.37 13.02
N VAL A 187 -12.83 -5.55 12.28
CA VAL A 187 -13.20 -4.72 11.14
C VAL A 187 -14.44 -3.94 11.53
N ARG A 188 -14.37 -2.61 11.49
CA ARG A 188 -15.46 -1.71 11.82
C ARG A 188 -16.13 -1.15 10.59
N PHE A 189 -17.42 -0.91 10.72
CA PHE A 189 -18.29 -0.34 9.69
C PHE A 189 -18.75 1.04 10.14
N TRP A 190 -18.62 2.02 9.25
CA TRP A 190 -18.93 3.41 9.55
C TRP A 190 -19.91 3.94 8.51
N ALA A 191 -20.84 4.75 8.96
CA ALA A 191 -21.60 5.62 8.10
C ALA A 191 -20.98 7.02 8.16
N THR A 192 -20.58 7.57 7.00
CA THR A 192 -19.83 8.84 7.00
C THR A 192 -20.63 10.05 7.52
N ASN A 193 -21.94 9.91 7.76
CA ASN A 193 -22.81 10.89 8.42
C ASN A 193 -22.98 10.66 9.92
N GLU A 194 -22.43 9.56 10.47
CA GLU A 194 -22.53 9.22 11.90
C GLU A 194 -21.17 9.32 12.59
N LYS A 195 -21.17 9.49 13.92
CA LYS A 195 -19.92 9.59 14.69
C LYS A 195 -19.39 8.24 15.15
N GLU A 196 -20.31 7.31 15.41
CA GLU A 196 -19.97 5.98 15.94
C GLU A 196 -20.00 4.93 14.84
N SER A 197 -19.29 3.82 15.05
CA SER A 197 -19.34 2.69 14.13
C SER A 197 -20.73 2.05 14.16
N VAL A 198 -21.29 1.79 12.97
CA VAL A 198 -22.61 1.19 12.79
C VAL A 198 -22.59 -0.34 12.82
N GLY A 199 -21.41 -0.93 12.82
CA GLY A 199 -21.23 -2.39 12.87
C GLY A 199 -19.78 -2.79 13.10
N LEU A 200 -19.61 -4.07 13.42
CA LEU A 200 -18.34 -4.64 13.83
C LEU A 200 -18.32 -6.15 13.56
N ILE A 201 -17.23 -6.62 13.00
CA ILE A 201 -16.91 -8.06 12.95
C ILE A 201 -15.55 -8.30 13.58
N LYS A 202 -15.38 -9.48 14.19
CA LYS A 202 -14.13 -9.95 14.80
C LYS A 202 -13.79 -11.34 14.28
N PRO A 203 -13.06 -11.43 13.16
CA PRO A 203 -12.75 -12.72 12.55
C PRO A 203 -12.03 -13.70 13.50
N TYR A 204 -11.18 -13.20 14.39
CA TYR A 204 -10.44 -14.04 15.34
C TYR A 204 -11.33 -14.76 16.38
N GLU A 205 -12.57 -14.30 16.60
CA GLU A 205 -13.51 -14.96 17.51
C GLU A 205 -14.19 -16.19 16.86
N LYS A 206 -14.06 -16.36 15.53
CA LYS A 206 -14.60 -17.52 14.83
C LYS A 206 -13.57 -18.66 14.82
N GLU A 207 -13.95 -19.83 15.33
CA GLU A 207 -13.08 -21.00 15.48
C GLU A 207 -12.42 -21.42 14.16
N ASN A 208 -13.18 -21.41 13.05
CA ASN A 208 -12.68 -21.78 11.72
C ASN A 208 -11.71 -20.74 11.10
N LEU A 209 -11.71 -19.51 11.58
CA LEU A 209 -10.85 -18.43 11.09
C LEU A 209 -9.65 -18.17 11.99
N CYS A 210 -9.78 -18.47 13.27
CA CYS A 210 -8.76 -18.18 14.28
C CYS A 210 -7.46 -18.94 14.02
N ARG A 211 -6.33 -18.23 14.11
CA ARG A 211 -4.96 -18.75 14.08
C ARG A 211 -4.19 -18.11 15.22
N PRO A 212 -4.27 -18.63 16.46
CA PRO A 212 -3.72 -17.97 17.64
C PRO A 212 -2.23 -17.66 17.54
N GLU A 213 -1.47 -18.51 16.85
CA GLU A 213 -0.02 -18.35 16.62
C GLU A 213 0.33 -17.18 15.69
N MET A 214 -0.64 -16.68 14.92
CA MET A 214 -0.48 -15.54 13.99
C MET A 214 -1.07 -14.23 14.54
N GLY A 215 -1.73 -14.31 15.71
CA GLY A 215 -2.36 -13.16 16.36
C GLY A 215 -3.78 -12.86 15.84
N LYS A 216 -4.36 -11.76 16.35
CA LYS A 216 -5.75 -11.35 16.04
C LYS A 216 -5.87 -10.25 14.99
N TRP A 217 -4.80 -9.47 14.75
CA TRP A 217 -4.79 -8.26 13.94
C TRP A 217 -5.38 -8.45 12.52
N GLN A 218 -5.97 -7.40 11.99
CA GLN A 218 -6.47 -7.32 10.63
C GLN A 218 -5.59 -6.34 9.85
N GLY A 219 -4.89 -6.84 8.80
CA GLY A 219 -3.96 -6.03 8.00
C GLY A 219 -4.48 -5.68 6.61
N ALA A 220 -5.38 -6.50 6.08
CA ALA A 220 -5.90 -6.36 4.73
C ALA A 220 -7.42 -6.27 4.72
N LEU A 221 -7.94 -5.38 3.87
CA LEU A 221 -9.37 -5.12 3.75
C LEU A 221 -9.69 -4.65 2.33
N ALA A 222 -10.71 -5.26 1.72
CA ALA A 222 -11.31 -4.75 0.50
C ALA A 222 -12.83 -4.96 0.51
N VAL A 223 -13.55 -4.11 -0.22
CA VAL A 223 -15.00 -4.11 -0.26
C VAL A 223 -15.52 -3.87 -1.67
N ASN A 224 -16.62 -4.50 -2.02
CA ASN A 224 -17.43 -4.19 -3.18
C ASN A 224 -18.91 -4.00 -2.77
N GLN A 225 -19.83 -4.02 -3.73
CA GLN A 225 -21.24 -3.74 -3.48
C GLN A 225 -21.87 -4.64 -2.39
N ASP A 226 -21.57 -5.95 -2.39
CA ASP A 226 -22.23 -6.94 -1.55
C ASP A 226 -21.28 -7.65 -0.57
N TRP A 227 -19.97 -7.55 -0.81
CA TRP A 227 -18.96 -8.36 -0.15
C TRP A 227 -17.85 -7.54 0.48
N LEU A 228 -17.37 -8.05 1.60
CA LEU A 228 -16.15 -7.61 2.24
C LEU A 228 -15.20 -8.80 2.34
N VAL A 229 -13.94 -8.60 2.00
CA VAL A 229 -12.87 -9.54 2.25
C VAL A 229 -11.87 -8.92 3.22
N CYS A 230 -11.46 -9.67 4.25
CA CYS A 230 -10.48 -9.22 5.22
C CYS A 230 -9.58 -10.37 5.68
N GLY A 231 -8.39 -10.02 6.13
CA GLY A 231 -7.41 -10.96 6.63
C GLY A 231 -6.26 -10.28 7.36
N GLY A 232 -5.46 -11.11 8.03
CA GLY A 232 -4.34 -10.67 8.85
C GLY A 232 -3.72 -11.85 9.57
N GLY A 233 -3.72 -11.84 10.91
CA GLY A 233 -3.46 -13.02 11.73
C GLY A 233 -4.48 -14.12 11.49
N PRO A 234 -5.80 -13.88 11.62
CA PRO A 234 -6.83 -14.80 11.18
C PRO A 234 -6.76 -15.09 9.68
N LYS A 235 -7.39 -16.20 9.25
CA LYS A 235 -7.47 -16.53 7.82
C LYS A 235 -8.15 -15.42 7.02
N LEU A 236 -7.78 -15.31 5.75
CA LEU A 236 -8.54 -14.51 4.79
C LEU A 236 -9.97 -15.03 4.73
N SER A 237 -10.93 -14.14 4.84
CA SER A 237 -12.35 -14.49 4.96
C SER A 237 -13.25 -13.53 4.19
N LEU A 238 -14.31 -14.10 3.60
CA LEU A 238 -15.30 -13.38 2.81
C LEU A 238 -16.60 -13.25 3.60
N TRP A 239 -17.11 -12.02 3.67
CA TRP A 239 -18.30 -11.67 4.45
C TRP A 239 -19.34 -11.01 3.56
N HIS A 240 -20.58 -11.40 3.75
CA HIS A 240 -21.70 -10.76 3.06
C HIS A 240 -22.15 -9.53 3.84
N LEU A 241 -22.07 -8.34 3.22
CA LEU A 241 -22.27 -7.04 3.90
C LEU A 241 -23.64 -6.84 4.52
N ARG A 242 -24.70 -7.41 3.95
CA ARG A 242 -26.05 -7.25 4.47
C ARG A 242 -26.35 -8.09 5.71
N THR A 243 -25.82 -9.33 5.75
CA THR A 243 -26.07 -10.28 6.85
C THR A 243 -24.97 -10.29 7.88
N MET A 244 -23.80 -9.73 7.57
CA MET A 244 -22.60 -9.76 8.40
C MET A 244 -22.13 -11.19 8.70
N GLU A 245 -22.44 -12.13 7.83
CA GLU A 245 -22.06 -13.52 7.96
C GLU A 245 -20.81 -13.83 7.12
N CYS A 246 -19.91 -14.60 7.71
CA CYS A 246 -18.78 -15.18 7.00
C CYS A 246 -19.29 -16.31 6.10
N THR A 247 -19.09 -16.19 4.80
CA THR A 247 -19.55 -17.15 3.80
C THR A 247 -18.46 -18.13 3.38
N ASN A 248 -17.21 -17.67 3.35
CA ASN A 248 -16.07 -18.50 2.99
C ASN A 248 -14.80 -18.07 3.72
N ASP A 249 -13.88 -19.01 3.90
CA ASP A 249 -12.48 -18.76 4.25
C ASP A 249 -11.54 -19.32 3.16
N PHE A 250 -10.34 -18.74 3.10
CA PHE A 250 -9.37 -19.08 2.06
C PHE A 250 -8.07 -19.59 2.69
N PRO A 251 -7.50 -20.67 2.16
CA PRO A 251 -6.36 -21.34 2.78
C PRO A 251 -5.01 -20.68 2.43
N PHE A 252 -4.92 -19.36 2.52
CA PHE A 252 -3.65 -18.67 2.38
C PHE A 252 -2.74 -18.99 3.58
N PRO A 253 -1.50 -19.49 3.34
CA PRO A 253 -0.70 -20.10 4.41
C PRO A 253 -0.06 -19.08 5.36
N GLY A 254 0.22 -17.86 4.91
CA GLY A 254 0.86 -16.81 5.70
C GLY A 254 -0.12 -15.85 6.37
N LYS A 255 0.41 -14.84 7.05
CA LYS A 255 -0.37 -13.67 7.44
C LYS A 255 -0.72 -12.86 6.19
N VAL A 256 -1.90 -12.26 6.18
CA VAL A 256 -2.39 -11.49 5.03
C VAL A 256 -2.08 -10.01 5.24
N HIS A 257 -1.38 -9.40 4.29
CA HIS A 257 -1.04 -7.96 4.30
C HIS A 257 -1.81 -7.16 3.26
N VAL A 258 -2.19 -7.79 2.15
CA VAL A 258 -2.95 -7.15 1.08
C VAL A 258 -3.98 -8.12 0.51
N CYS A 259 -5.17 -7.63 0.26
CA CYS A 259 -6.21 -8.32 -0.50
C CYS A 259 -7.03 -7.32 -1.32
N ASP A 260 -7.59 -7.78 -2.41
CA ASP A 260 -8.48 -6.97 -3.24
C ASP A 260 -9.44 -7.84 -4.05
N PHE A 261 -10.54 -7.23 -4.52
CA PHE A 261 -11.40 -7.81 -5.52
C PHE A 261 -10.88 -7.43 -6.91
N VAL A 262 -10.43 -8.42 -7.66
CA VAL A 262 -9.94 -8.25 -9.03
C VAL A 262 -10.88 -8.98 -9.97
N GLU A 263 -11.75 -8.24 -10.66
CA GLU A 263 -12.85 -8.79 -11.46
C GLU A 263 -13.78 -9.70 -10.61
N ASP A 264 -13.88 -10.99 -10.95
CA ASP A 264 -14.66 -12.02 -10.23
C ASP A 264 -13.82 -12.85 -9.24
N MET A 265 -12.58 -12.41 -8.97
CA MET A 265 -11.62 -13.11 -8.12
C MET A 265 -11.24 -12.26 -6.90
N ILE A 266 -10.71 -12.93 -5.91
CA ILE A 266 -10.08 -12.34 -4.73
C ILE A 266 -8.58 -12.56 -4.85
N PHE A 267 -7.82 -11.47 -4.91
CA PHE A 267 -6.38 -11.44 -4.79
C PHE A 267 -5.97 -11.44 -3.32
N VAL A 268 -4.87 -12.13 -3.00
CA VAL A 268 -4.25 -12.11 -1.67
C VAL A 268 -2.74 -12.20 -1.74
N GLY A 269 -2.09 -11.37 -0.92
CA GLY A 269 -0.65 -11.38 -0.65
C GLY A 269 -0.37 -11.21 0.85
N GLY A 270 0.81 -11.64 1.28
CA GLY A 270 1.19 -11.58 2.68
C GLY A 270 2.54 -12.24 2.96
N GLU A 271 2.72 -12.81 4.15
CA GLU A 271 3.96 -13.53 4.54
C GLU A 271 4.09 -14.85 3.75
N ASN A 272 4.27 -14.73 2.46
CA ASN A 272 4.48 -15.82 1.53
C ASN A 272 5.20 -15.31 0.27
N THR A 273 5.99 -16.17 -0.37
CA THR A 273 6.62 -15.88 -1.66
C THR A 273 5.64 -15.87 -2.82
N ASN A 274 4.47 -16.49 -2.63
CA ASN A 274 3.42 -16.58 -3.64
C ASN A 274 2.27 -15.63 -3.31
N ALA A 275 1.82 -14.91 -4.32
CA ALA A 275 0.52 -14.24 -4.33
C ALA A 275 -0.52 -15.16 -4.97
N GLN A 276 -1.75 -15.15 -4.46
CA GLN A 276 -2.77 -16.10 -4.87
C GLN A 276 -4.06 -15.40 -5.30
N PHE A 277 -4.76 -16.01 -6.26
CA PHE A 277 -6.10 -15.62 -6.66
C PHE A 277 -7.08 -16.74 -6.37
N TYR A 278 -8.19 -16.38 -5.75
CA TYR A 278 -9.28 -17.29 -5.45
C TYR A 278 -10.58 -16.85 -6.13
N ALA A 279 -11.39 -17.81 -6.56
CA ALA A 279 -12.78 -17.52 -6.86
C ALA A 279 -13.57 -17.29 -5.57
N MET A 280 -14.69 -16.59 -5.64
CA MET A 280 -15.57 -16.30 -4.51
C MET A 280 -16.02 -17.55 -3.73
N ASN A 281 -16.04 -18.72 -4.38
CA ASN A 281 -16.37 -20.00 -3.75
C ASN A 281 -15.19 -20.71 -3.06
N GLY A 282 -14.05 -20.04 -2.89
CA GLY A 282 -12.87 -20.59 -2.21
C GLY A 282 -11.91 -21.38 -3.11
N LYS A 283 -12.23 -21.59 -4.39
CA LYS A 283 -11.35 -22.35 -5.30
C LYS A 283 -10.16 -21.50 -5.72
N LEU A 284 -8.94 -22.02 -5.51
CA LEU A 284 -7.70 -21.43 -6.02
C LEU A 284 -7.73 -21.36 -7.56
N ARG A 285 -7.47 -20.20 -8.12
CA ARG A 285 -7.44 -19.91 -9.56
C ARG A 285 -6.04 -19.73 -10.10
N ALA A 286 -5.20 -19.02 -9.36
CA ALA A 286 -3.79 -18.85 -9.70
C ALA A 286 -2.93 -18.80 -8.44
N ASP A 287 -1.72 -19.31 -8.55
CA ASP A 287 -0.69 -19.30 -7.52
C ASP A 287 0.60 -18.79 -8.16
N ILE A 288 0.92 -17.53 -7.91
CA ILE A 288 1.95 -16.78 -8.63
C ILE A 288 3.15 -16.60 -7.74
N LYS A 289 4.23 -17.26 -8.08
CA LYS A 289 5.50 -17.10 -7.39
C LYS A 289 6.11 -15.72 -7.74
N THR A 290 6.35 -14.92 -6.72
CA THR A 290 7.03 -13.62 -6.83
C THR A 290 8.47 -13.70 -6.34
N GLU A 291 9.24 -12.63 -6.51
CA GLU A 291 10.59 -12.50 -5.91
C GLU A 291 10.54 -11.97 -4.46
N ASN A 292 9.35 -11.69 -3.95
CA ASN A 292 9.16 -11.18 -2.60
C ASN A 292 9.18 -12.33 -1.59
N THR A 293 9.79 -12.10 -0.42
CA THR A 293 9.64 -13.01 0.73
C THR A 293 8.33 -12.76 1.48
N ALA A 294 7.81 -11.54 1.38
CA ALA A 294 6.48 -11.15 1.82
C ALA A 294 5.92 -10.08 0.87
N VAL A 295 4.64 -10.17 0.55
CA VAL A 295 3.92 -9.21 -0.31
C VAL A 295 3.16 -8.22 0.57
N TYR A 296 3.48 -6.92 0.46
CA TYR A 296 2.83 -5.86 1.24
C TYR A 296 1.91 -4.97 0.40
N SER A 297 2.13 -4.94 -0.91
CA SER A 297 1.40 -4.03 -1.79
C SER A 297 1.09 -4.67 -3.13
N ALA A 298 -0.09 -4.37 -3.64
CA ALA A 298 -0.49 -4.68 -5.00
C ALA A 298 -1.36 -3.55 -5.56
N VAL A 299 -1.21 -3.28 -6.84
CA VAL A 299 -2.05 -2.33 -7.57
C VAL A 299 -2.37 -2.88 -8.94
N TRP A 300 -3.58 -2.64 -9.42
CA TRP A 300 -4.03 -3.18 -10.69
C TRP A 300 -4.94 -2.19 -11.44
N GLN A 301 -5.04 -2.38 -12.74
CA GLN A 301 -5.98 -1.68 -13.62
C GLN A 301 -6.42 -2.59 -14.77
N LEU A 302 -7.57 -2.29 -15.35
CA LEU A 302 -8.05 -2.95 -16.57
C LEU A 302 -7.78 -2.11 -17.82
N GLU A 303 -7.91 -0.80 -17.70
CA GLU A 303 -7.74 0.17 -18.77
C GLU A 303 -6.73 1.26 -18.33
N PRO A 304 -5.98 1.88 -19.24
CA PRO A 304 -5.93 1.67 -20.69
C PRO A 304 -5.18 0.40 -21.12
N GLN A 305 -4.48 -0.24 -20.21
CA GLN A 305 -3.78 -1.52 -20.38
C GLN A 305 -4.03 -2.36 -19.14
N ARG A 306 -4.47 -3.60 -19.35
CA ARG A 306 -4.62 -4.57 -18.28
C ARG A 306 -3.27 -4.84 -17.64
N PHE A 307 -3.20 -4.68 -16.31
CA PHE A 307 -1.93 -4.70 -15.62
C PHE A 307 -2.13 -4.90 -14.11
N MET A 308 -1.20 -5.61 -13.48
CA MET A 308 -1.06 -5.68 -12.03
C MET A 308 0.42 -5.64 -11.66
N SER A 309 0.73 -4.89 -10.61
CA SER A 309 2.05 -4.90 -9.96
C SER A 309 1.92 -5.44 -8.55
N ILE A 310 2.82 -6.35 -8.19
CA ILE A 310 2.92 -6.96 -6.86
C ILE A 310 4.30 -6.65 -6.29
N ALA A 311 4.35 -6.14 -5.07
CA ALA A 311 5.59 -5.74 -4.40
C ALA A 311 5.56 -6.04 -2.90
N GLY A 312 6.74 -5.99 -2.29
CA GLY A 312 6.88 -6.21 -0.85
C GLY A 312 8.34 -6.22 -0.42
N PHE A 313 8.72 -7.22 0.36
CA PHE A 313 10.09 -7.34 0.87
C PHE A 313 11.00 -8.00 -0.16
N SER A 314 11.46 -7.19 -1.10
CA SER A 314 12.47 -7.53 -2.12
C SER A 314 12.90 -6.30 -2.91
N ASN A 315 13.91 -6.48 -3.75
CA ASN A 315 14.36 -5.46 -4.72
C ASN A 315 13.56 -5.49 -6.04
N TRP A 316 12.41 -6.17 -6.08
CA TRP A 316 11.70 -6.45 -7.31
C TRP A 316 10.23 -6.05 -7.25
N LEU A 317 9.73 -5.46 -8.34
CA LEU A 317 8.31 -5.43 -8.65
C LEU A 317 7.99 -6.57 -9.60
N SER A 318 6.98 -7.36 -9.27
CA SER A 318 6.46 -8.45 -10.11
C SER A 318 5.27 -7.95 -10.92
N LEU A 319 5.32 -8.08 -12.24
CA LEU A 319 4.34 -7.50 -13.16
C LEU A 319 3.55 -8.59 -13.87
N LEU A 320 2.22 -8.42 -13.94
CA LEU A 320 1.29 -9.36 -14.55
C LEU A 320 0.38 -8.59 -15.53
N ASN A 321 0.27 -9.08 -16.77
CA ASN A 321 -0.60 -8.47 -17.78
C ASN A 321 -1.97 -9.13 -17.84
N ASP A 322 -2.10 -10.41 -17.46
CA ASP A 322 -3.37 -11.14 -17.50
C ASP A 322 -3.83 -11.69 -16.14
N PHE A 323 -3.15 -11.31 -15.03
CA PHE A 323 -3.43 -11.71 -13.65
C PHE A 323 -3.25 -13.21 -13.36
N ARG A 324 -2.66 -13.99 -14.27
CA ARG A 324 -2.45 -15.44 -14.11
C ARG A 324 -1.00 -15.83 -14.04
N PHE A 325 -0.16 -15.09 -14.73
CA PHE A 325 1.26 -15.40 -14.89
C PHE A 325 2.10 -14.17 -14.58
N LEU A 326 3.30 -14.43 -14.07
CA LEU A 326 4.33 -13.41 -13.97
C LEU A 326 4.92 -13.19 -15.37
N ASP A 327 4.74 -11.98 -15.91
CA ASP A 327 5.18 -11.63 -17.27
C ASP A 327 6.57 -11.00 -17.27
N SER A 328 6.79 -10.05 -16.36
CA SER A 328 8.05 -9.31 -16.29
C SER A 328 8.37 -8.84 -14.87
N LYS A 329 9.56 -8.29 -14.68
CA LYS A 329 10.04 -7.79 -13.39
C LYS A 329 10.77 -6.48 -13.56
N ILE A 330 10.69 -5.61 -12.55
CA ILE A 330 11.48 -4.39 -12.44
C ILE A 330 12.47 -4.56 -11.30
N GLU A 331 13.76 -4.39 -11.55
CA GLU A 331 14.79 -4.32 -10.51
C GLU A 331 14.93 -2.88 -10.02
N LEU A 332 14.60 -2.61 -8.78
CA LEU A 332 14.49 -1.25 -8.24
C LEU A 332 15.85 -0.57 -8.03
N TYR A 333 16.81 -1.29 -7.45
CA TYR A 333 18.19 -0.83 -7.28
C TYR A 333 19.12 -1.73 -8.09
N THR A 334 19.66 -1.23 -9.22
CA THR A 334 20.52 -1.99 -10.13
C THR A 334 21.99 -1.91 -9.74
N SER A 335 22.78 -2.91 -10.09
CA SER A 335 24.21 -2.92 -9.78
C SER A 335 25.06 -1.95 -10.62
N LYS A 336 24.46 -1.31 -11.64
CA LYS A 336 25.18 -0.46 -12.63
C LYS A 336 25.51 0.94 -12.11
N GLU A 337 24.77 1.50 -11.17
CA GLU A 337 25.04 2.85 -10.63
C GLU A 337 26.38 2.97 -9.88
N SER A 338 27.03 1.85 -9.52
CA SER A 338 28.36 1.85 -8.91
C SER A 338 29.49 2.20 -9.86
N SER A 339 29.28 2.24 -11.19
CA SER A 339 30.33 2.47 -12.18
C SER A 339 30.41 3.92 -12.69
N GLU A 340 29.34 4.71 -12.59
CA GLU A 340 29.36 6.11 -13.11
C GLU A 340 29.91 7.13 -12.12
N SER A 341 29.83 6.89 -10.81
CA SER A 341 30.42 7.81 -9.80
C SER A 341 31.96 7.77 -9.72
N SER A 342 32.59 6.74 -10.30
CA SER A 342 34.05 6.60 -10.35
C SER A 342 34.72 7.37 -11.49
N ASN A 343 33.98 7.78 -12.53
CA ASN A 343 34.54 8.49 -13.68
C ASN A 343 34.57 10.03 -13.55
N ASN A 344 33.84 10.62 -12.60
CA ASN A 344 33.85 12.07 -12.39
C ASN A 344 34.92 12.60 -11.42
N LYS A 345 35.82 11.73 -10.88
CA LYS A 345 36.92 12.15 -10.00
C LYS A 345 38.29 12.21 -10.67
N LYS A 346 38.38 12.14 -12.02
CA LYS A 346 39.67 12.15 -12.73
C LYS A 346 40.00 13.47 -13.48
N TYR A 347 39.18 14.50 -13.35
CA TYR A 347 39.55 15.83 -13.85
C TYR A 347 39.13 16.91 -12.85
N ASN A 348 40.03 17.20 -11.92
CA ASN A 348 40.39 18.55 -11.43
C ASN A 348 41.65 18.44 -10.60
#